data_ca52ad5989a2d24732545659e3bc23f4
#
_entry.id   ca52ad5989a2d24732545659e3bc23f4
#
_cell.length_a   1.000
_cell.length_b   1.000
_cell.length_c   1.000
_cell.angle_alpha   90.00
_cell.angle_beta   90.00
_cell.angle_gamma   90.00
#
_symmetry.space_group_name_H-M   'P 1'
#
loop_
_entity.id
_entity.type
_entity.pdbx_description
1 polymer ?
#
loop_
_entity_poly.entity_id
_entity_poly.type
_entity_poly.pdbx_seq_one_letter_code
_entity_poly.pdbx_strand_id
1 'polypeptide(L)'
;MTTADQTGTVYLVGAGPGDPELLTLKAHRLLSQCDALVYDSLVPEEVLDLVPATCERRFVGKRRGHHSVPQPSTNAVLVEMAQKHSTVVRLKGGDPFLFGRGGEEAAYLAERNIPVQVVPGVTAGIAAPAYAGIPVTHRRAGSSVTF
;
A
#
# COMPACT_ATOMS: atom_id res chain seq x y z
N MET A 1 29.60 -15.14 -16.65
CA MET A 1 28.23 -14.62 -16.88
C MET A 1 27.69 -14.17 -15.54
N THR A 2 27.74 -12.90 -15.30
CA THR A 2 27.12 -12.30 -14.11
C THR A 2 25.60 -12.41 -14.27
N THR A 3 24.97 -13.21 -13.41
CA THR A 3 23.51 -13.17 -13.22
C THR A 3 23.17 -11.72 -12.91
N ALA A 4 22.43 -11.06 -13.79
CA ALA A 4 21.83 -9.78 -13.47
C ALA A 4 21.05 -9.98 -12.16
N ASP A 5 21.40 -9.24 -11.11
CA ASP A 5 20.65 -9.20 -9.87
C ASP A 5 19.21 -8.86 -10.22
N GLN A 6 18.34 -9.88 -10.23
CA GLN A 6 16.92 -9.66 -10.48
C GLN A 6 16.36 -8.98 -9.24
N THR A 7 16.20 -7.67 -9.33
CA THR A 7 15.43 -6.94 -8.31
C THR A 7 14.00 -7.46 -8.26
N GLY A 8 13.46 -7.59 -7.05
CA GLY A 8 12.08 -8.01 -6.86
C GLY A 8 11.08 -6.96 -7.38
N THR A 9 9.83 -7.36 -7.46
CA THR A 9 8.72 -6.49 -7.84
C THR A 9 8.10 -5.84 -6.59
N VAL A 10 7.92 -4.53 -6.64
CA VAL A 10 7.18 -3.78 -5.61
C VAL A 10 5.71 -3.64 -6.02
N TYR A 11 4.82 -4.07 -5.16
CA TYR A 11 3.38 -3.93 -5.32
C TYR A 11 2.87 -2.82 -4.39
N LEU A 12 2.38 -1.72 -4.96
CA LEU A 12 1.68 -0.67 -4.22
C LEU A 12 0.23 -1.10 -4.06
N VAL A 13 -0.14 -1.52 -2.86
CA VAL A 13 -1.42 -2.20 -2.58
C VAL A 13 -2.28 -1.36 -1.67
N GLY A 14 -3.53 -1.14 -2.08
CA GLY A 14 -4.55 -0.52 -1.24
C GLY A 14 -5.11 -1.51 -0.21
N ALA A 15 -5.07 -1.13 1.06
CA ALA A 15 -5.65 -1.89 2.16
C ALA A 15 -7.17 -1.66 2.32
N GLY A 16 -7.74 -0.76 1.54
CA GLY A 16 -9.12 -0.34 1.76
C GLY A 16 -9.29 0.54 3.01
N PRO A 17 -10.54 0.73 3.47
CA PRO A 17 -10.86 1.67 4.55
C PRO A 17 -10.62 1.11 5.97
N GLY A 18 -10.26 -0.17 6.09
CA GLY A 18 -9.99 -0.82 7.37
C GLY A 18 -10.58 -2.21 7.51
N ASP A 19 -11.72 -2.47 6.90
CA ASP A 19 -12.36 -3.79 6.89
C ASP A 19 -11.58 -4.75 5.96
N PRO A 20 -11.05 -5.89 6.47
CA PRO A 20 -10.35 -6.88 5.65
C PRO A 20 -11.20 -7.46 4.51
N GLU A 21 -12.51 -7.53 4.67
CA GLU A 21 -13.42 -8.03 3.64
C GLU A 21 -13.55 -7.06 2.44
N LEU A 22 -13.07 -5.83 2.58
CA LEU A 22 -13.00 -4.84 1.50
C LEU A 22 -11.65 -4.85 0.75
N LEU A 23 -10.77 -5.79 1.05
CA LEU A 23 -9.59 -6.04 0.22
C LEU A 23 -10.01 -6.58 -1.13
N THR A 24 -9.30 -6.17 -2.19
CA THR A 24 -9.44 -6.87 -3.46
C THR A 24 -8.86 -8.29 -3.34
N LEU A 25 -9.36 -9.24 -4.12
CA LEU A 25 -8.81 -10.59 -4.18
C LEU A 25 -7.31 -10.59 -4.52
N LYS A 26 -6.87 -9.66 -5.37
CA LYS A 26 -5.45 -9.51 -5.72
C LYS A 26 -4.64 -9.02 -4.53
N ALA A 27 -5.15 -8.05 -3.76
CA ALA A 27 -4.50 -7.55 -2.56
C ALA A 27 -4.34 -8.67 -1.51
N HIS A 28 -5.41 -9.39 -1.23
CA HIS A 28 -5.41 -10.52 -0.30
C HIS A 28 -4.37 -11.59 -0.70
N ARG A 29 -4.35 -11.99 -1.96
CA ARG A 29 -3.38 -12.98 -2.47
C ARG A 29 -1.94 -12.50 -2.30
N LEU A 30 -1.65 -11.24 -2.64
CA LEU A 30 -0.30 -10.69 -2.50
C LEU A 30 0.14 -10.62 -1.04
N LEU A 31 -0.75 -10.19 -0.13
CA LEU A 31 -0.46 -10.13 1.31
C LEU A 31 -0.16 -11.51 1.90
N SER A 32 -0.88 -12.54 1.48
CA SER A 32 -0.67 -13.92 1.98
C SER A 32 0.58 -14.59 1.43
N GLN A 33 1.28 -14.02 0.46
CA GLN A 33 2.40 -14.63 -0.26
C GLN A 33 3.65 -13.73 -0.33
N CYS A 34 3.61 -12.51 0.21
CA CYS A 34 4.74 -11.59 0.10
C CYS A 34 5.92 -12.00 0.97
N ASP A 35 7.13 -11.70 0.46
CA ASP A 35 8.38 -11.92 1.18
C ASP A 35 8.71 -10.74 2.10
N ALA A 36 8.31 -9.53 1.70
CA ALA A 36 8.48 -8.32 2.48
C ALA A 36 7.25 -7.42 2.44
N LEU A 37 6.96 -6.78 3.58
CA LEU A 37 5.85 -5.83 3.76
C LEU A 37 6.38 -4.50 4.29
N VAL A 38 6.06 -3.42 3.58
CA VAL A 38 6.31 -2.03 4.02
C VAL A 38 4.97 -1.36 4.26
N TYR A 39 4.72 -0.89 5.48
CA TYR A 39 3.41 -0.37 5.87
C TYR A 39 3.50 0.81 6.83
N ASP A 40 2.42 1.53 7.00
CA ASP A 40 2.31 2.69 7.89
C ASP A 40 1.17 2.55 8.92
N SER A 41 0.96 3.58 9.72
CA SER A 41 -0.01 3.58 10.83
C SER A 41 -1.48 3.57 10.40
N LEU A 42 -1.77 3.69 9.11
CA LEU A 42 -3.15 3.67 8.60
C LEU A 42 -3.65 2.26 8.28
N VAL A 43 -2.75 1.27 8.35
CA VAL A 43 -3.08 -0.14 8.10
C VAL A 43 -3.53 -0.79 9.43
N PRO A 44 -4.73 -1.36 9.50
CA PRO A 44 -5.22 -2.02 10.70
C PRO A 44 -4.55 -3.37 10.94
N GLU A 45 -4.51 -3.82 12.20
CA GLU A 45 -3.87 -5.09 12.58
C GLU A 45 -4.54 -6.29 11.91
N GLU A 46 -5.85 -6.26 11.75
CA GLU A 46 -6.63 -7.35 11.12
C GLU A 46 -6.18 -7.62 9.67
N VAL A 47 -5.69 -6.59 8.97
CA VAL A 47 -5.11 -6.75 7.63
C VAL A 47 -3.68 -7.27 7.72
N LEU A 48 -2.92 -6.86 8.75
CA LEU A 48 -1.56 -7.35 8.98
C LEU A 48 -1.53 -8.83 9.38
N ASP A 49 -2.59 -9.34 9.99
CA ASP A 49 -2.72 -10.76 10.37
C ASP A 49 -2.79 -11.71 9.17
N LEU A 50 -3.12 -11.18 7.99
CA LEU A 50 -3.13 -11.96 6.73
C LEU A 50 -1.72 -12.24 6.19
N VAL A 51 -0.71 -11.55 6.72
CA VAL A 51 0.66 -11.62 6.21
C VAL A 51 1.43 -12.74 6.94
N PRO A 52 2.15 -13.61 6.21
CA PRO A 52 2.90 -14.71 6.83
C PRO A 52 3.88 -14.24 7.90
N ALA A 53 4.09 -15.04 8.95
CA ALA A 53 5.07 -14.75 9.98
C ALA A 53 6.52 -14.71 9.45
N THR A 54 6.78 -15.35 8.33
CA THR A 54 8.09 -15.38 7.65
C THR A 54 8.36 -14.11 6.83
N CYS A 55 7.35 -13.28 6.60
CA CYS A 55 7.49 -12.04 5.84
C CYS A 55 8.28 -11.00 6.64
N GLU A 56 9.32 -10.40 6.04
CA GLU A 56 10.04 -9.26 6.65
C GLU A 56 9.12 -8.03 6.68
N ARG A 57 8.87 -7.47 7.87
CA ARG A 57 7.97 -6.32 8.05
C ARG A 57 8.75 -5.07 8.37
N ARG A 58 8.46 -3.98 7.64
CA ARG A 58 9.05 -2.65 7.86
C ARG A 58 7.97 -1.60 8.05
N PHE A 59 7.90 -1.04 9.24
CA PHE A 59 7.03 0.09 9.55
C PHE A 59 7.69 1.41 9.10
N VAL A 60 6.99 2.21 8.30
CA VAL A 60 7.45 3.51 7.77
C VAL A 60 6.58 4.68 8.21
N GLY A 61 5.63 4.46 9.10
CA GLY A 61 4.77 5.50 9.66
C GLY A 61 5.49 6.40 10.66
N LYS A 62 4.96 7.62 10.86
CA LYS A 62 5.43 8.50 11.93
C LYS A 62 4.92 7.99 13.26
N ARG A 63 5.81 7.65 14.19
CA ARG A 63 5.44 7.40 15.58
C ARG A 63 5.16 8.75 16.27
N ARG A 64 3.96 8.92 16.85
CA ARG A 64 3.67 10.08 17.71
C ARG A 64 4.62 10.07 18.90
N GLY A 65 5.34 11.19 19.12
CA GLY A 65 6.08 11.45 20.38
C GLY A 65 7.58 11.14 20.38
N HIS A 66 8.20 10.71 19.29
CA HIS A 66 9.65 10.59 19.22
C HIS A 66 10.27 11.67 18.34
N HIS A 67 11.09 12.53 18.95
CA HIS A 67 11.96 13.46 18.23
C HIS A 67 12.97 12.67 17.37
N SER A 68 12.90 12.92 16.09
CA SER A 68 13.90 12.79 15.02
C SER A 68 15.12 11.91 15.25
N VAL A 69 14.98 10.62 14.99
CA VAL A 69 16.01 9.92 14.23
C VAL A 69 15.65 10.14 12.76
N PRO A 70 16.58 10.50 11.83
CA PRO A 70 16.28 10.56 10.41
C PRO A 70 15.81 9.17 9.98
N GLN A 71 14.50 8.98 9.83
CA GLN A 71 13.99 7.72 9.29
C GLN A 71 14.37 7.68 7.82
N PRO A 72 14.93 6.55 7.31
CA PRO A 72 15.14 6.41 5.89
C PRO A 72 13.83 6.71 5.17
N SER A 73 13.87 7.47 4.08
CA SER A 73 12.65 7.77 3.33
C SER A 73 11.98 6.45 2.95
N THR A 74 10.66 6.41 2.93
CA THR A 74 9.90 5.22 2.50
C THR A 74 10.43 4.67 1.18
N ASN A 75 10.81 5.56 0.28
CA ASN A 75 11.38 5.20 -1.01
C ASN A 75 12.70 4.41 -0.90
N ALA A 76 13.60 4.80 0.01
CA ALA A 76 14.86 4.08 0.23
C ALA A 76 14.60 2.68 0.82
N VAL A 77 13.64 2.57 1.73
CA VAL A 77 13.22 1.27 2.30
C VAL A 77 12.66 0.36 1.21
N LEU A 78 11.83 0.88 0.30
CA LEU A 78 11.28 0.10 -0.81
C LEU A 78 12.37 -0.43 -1.75
N VAL A 79 13.39 0.39 -2.05
CA VAL A 79 14.56 -0.03 -2.85
C VAL A 79 15.33 -1.14 -2.12
N GLU A 80 15.63 -0.95 -0.83
CA GLU A 80 16.32 -1.95 -0.01
C GLU A 80 15.57 -3.29 -0.01
N MET A 81 14.25 -3.25 0.18
CA MET A 81 13.43 -4.47 0.19
C MET A 81 13.41 -5.16 -1.17
N ALA A 82 13.29 -4.41 -2.28
CA ALA A 82 13.29 -4.97 -3.62
C ALA A 82 14.64 -5.60 -4.03
N GLN A 83 15.75 -5.16 -3.42
CA GLN A 83 17.05 -5.78 -3.62
C GLN A 83 17.21 -7.11 -2.88
N LYS A 84 16.44 -7.33 -1.82
CA LYS A 84 16.56 -8.53 -0.95
C LYS A 84 15.48 -9.57 -1.21
N HIS A 85 14.32 -9.15 -1.71
CA HIS A 85 13.11 -9.96 -1.77
C HIS A 85 12.47 -9.92 -3.15
N SER A 86 11.87 -11.03 -3.57
CA SER A 86 11.22 -11.14 -4.88
C SER A 86 9.86 -10.44 -4.95
N THR A 87 9.08 -10.54 -3.87
CA THR A 87 7.72 -9.99 -3.78
C THR A 87 7.63 -9.03 -2.60
N VAL A 88 7.66 -7.73 -2.89
CA VAL A 88 7.58 -6.67 -1.89
C VAL A 88 6.21 -6.01 -1.97
N VAL A 89 5.47 -5.98 -0.87
CA VAL A 89 4.19 -5.27 -0.77
C VAL A 89 4.39 -3.95 0.00
N ARG A 90 4.09 -2.82 -0.64
CA ARG A 90 3.87 -1.53 0.02
C ARG A 90 2.38 -1.39 0.27
N LEU A 91 1.95 -1.62 1.51
CA LEU A 91 0.56 -1.57 1.90
C LEU A 91 0.19 -0.17 2.40
N LYS A 92 -0.89 0.39 1.85
CA LYS A 92 -1.36 1.77 2.08
C LYS A 92 -2.84 1.76 2.40
N GLY A 93 -3.27 2.57 3.36
CA GLY A 93 -4.70 2.75 3.65
C GLY A 93 -5.46 3.26 2.43
N GLY A 94 -6.71 2.85 2.26
CA GLY A 94 -7.55 3.21 1.13
C GLY A 94 -7.00 2.73 -0.21
N ASP A 95 -6.77 3.66 -1.13
CA ASP A 95 -6.20 3.44 -2.46
C ASP A 95 -4.80 4.06 -2.55
N PRO A 96 -3.80 3.38 -3.15
CA PRO A 96 -2.41 3.86 -3.15
C PRO A 96 -2.20 5.13 -3.97
N PHE A 97 -3.07 5.41 -4.95
CA PHE A 97 -2.94 6.56 -5.85
C PHE A 97 -3.86 7.73 -5.51
N LEU A 98 -4.73 7.58 -4.50
CA LEU A 98 -5.58 8.67 -4.03
C LEU A 98 -5.10 9.18 -2.66
N PHE A 99 -4.53 10.40 -2.62
CA PHE A 99 -3.93 11.06 -1.46
C PHE A 99 -2.86 10.23 -0.71
N GLY A 100 -2.38 9.15 -1.33
CA GLY A 100 -1.45 8.19 -0.74
C GLY A 100 0.02 8.38 -1.15
N ARG A 101 0.35 9.35 -2.01
CA ARG A 101 1.69 9.56 -2.59
C ARG A 101 2.25 8.35 -3.36
N GLY A 102 1.42 7.37 -3.72
CA GLY A 102 1.85 6.17 -4.44
C GLY A 102 2.45 6.47 -5.81
N GLY A 103 2.01 7.54 -6.47
CA GLY A 103 2.60 8.00 -7.73
C GLY A 103 4.07 8.42 -7.58
N GLU A 104 4.41 9.10 -6.48
CA GLU A 104 5.79 9.48 -6.17
C GLU A 104 6.66 8.25 -5.87
N GLU A 105 6.13 7.29 -5.09
CA GLU A 105 6.80 6.03 -4.79
C GLU A 105 7.05 5.23 -6.08
N ALA A 106 6.04 5.13 -6.97
CA ALA A 106 6.15 4.44 -8.25
C ALA A 106 7.19 5.08 -9.18
N ALA A 107 7.18 6.40 -9.31
CA ALA A 107 8.15 7.13 -10.12
C ALA A 107 9.59 6.91 -9.62
N TYR A 108 9.79 7.02 -8.31
CA TYR A 108 11.11 6.82 -7.70
C TYR A 108 11.68 5.43 -7.93
N LEU A 109 10.84 4.39 -7.87
CA LEU A 109 11.23 3.01 -8.14
C LEU A 109 11.51 2.78 -9.62
N ALA A 110 10.68 3.34 -10.52
CA ALA A 110 10.84 3.23 -11.96
C ALA A 110 12.16 3.86 -12.45
N GLU A 111 12.57 5.01 -11.90
CA GLU A 111 13.87 5.64 -12.17
C GLU A 111 15.06 4.74 -11.83
N ARG A 112 14.87 3.73 -10.98
CA ARG A 112 15.87 2.76 -10.54
C ARG A 112 15.69 1.39 -11.18
N ASN A 113 14.87 1.30 -12.22
CA ASN A 113 14.55 0.06 -12.94
C ASN A 113 13.97 -1.05 -12.02
N ILE A 114 13.29 -0.68 -10.94
CA ILE A 114 12.60 -1.62 -10.07
C ILE A 114 11.17 -1.79 -10.61
N PRO A 115 10.73 -3.03 -10.92
CA PRO A 115 9.39 -3.28 -11.39
C PRO A 115 8.33 -2.89 -10.35
N VAL A 116 7.32 -2.14 -10.78
CA VAL A 116 6.21 -1.69 -9.91
C VAL A 116 4.88 -2.12 -10.49
N GLN A 117 4.01 -2.63 -9.64
CA GLN A 117 2.60 -2.86 -9.96
C GLN A 117 1.70 -2.18 -8.94
N VAL A 118 0.58 -1.62 -9.39
CA VAL A 118 -0.40 -0.98 -8.53
C VAL A 118 -1.63 -1.86 -8.41
N VAL A 119 -2.09 -2.04 -7.17
CA VAL A 119 -3.32 -2.76 -6.85
C VAL A 119 -4.27 -1.77 -6.17
N PRO A 120 -5.33 -1.33 -6.84
CA PRO A 120 -6.30 -0.41 -6.28
C PRO A 120 -6.92 -0.93 -4.98
N GLY A 121 -7.41 0.01 -4.17
CA GLY A 121 -8.17 -0.30 -2.96
C GLY A 121 -9.40 0.59 -2.84
N VAL A 122 -10.33 0.23 -1.97
CA VAL A 122 -11.51 1.03 -1.68
C VAL A 122 -11.11 2.23 -0.83
N THR A 123 -11.22 3.43 -1.40
CA THR A 123 -10.94 4.68 -0.67
C THR A 123 -11.99 4.97 0.39
N ALA A 124 -11.59 5.57 1.51
CA ALA A 124 -12.51 6.05 2.55
C ALA A 124 -13.52 7.07 2.01
N GLY A 125 -13.17 7.83 0.96
CA GLY A 125 -14.07 8.76 0.29
C GLY A 125 -15.31 8.10 -0.33
N ILE A 126 -15.24 6.80 -0.62
CA ILE A 126 -16.37 5.98 -1.08
C ILE A 126 -16.95 5.13 0.06
N ALA A 127 -16.09 4.52 0.86
CA ALA A 127 -16.51 3.58 1.88
C ALA A 127 -17.22 4.25 3.07
N ALA A 128 -16.72 5.37 3.56
CA ALA A 128 -17.32 6.04 4.73
C ALA A 128 -18.75 6.51 4.46
N PRO A 129 -19.06 7.19 3.34
CA PRO A 129 -20.46 7.50 3.01
C PRO A 129 -21.32 6.24 2.84
N ALA A 130 -20.79 5.18 2.20
CA ALA A 130 -21.53 3.95 2.01
C ALA A 130 -21.94 3.30 3.34
N TYR A 131 -21.02 3.23 4.30
CA TYR A 131 -21.34 2.72 5.66
C TYR A 131 -22.31 3.61 6.44
N ALA A 132 -22.36 4.90 6.12
CA ALA A 132 -23.36 5.81 6.66
C ALA A 132 -24.71 5.76 5.91
N GLY A 133 -24.84 4.92 4.88
CA GLY A 133 -26.04 4.84 4.05
C GLY A 133 -26.23 6.05 3.12
N ILE A 134 -25.16 6.77 2.82
CA ILE A 134 -25.18 7.99 1.99
C ILE A 134 -24.58 7.68 0.62
N PRO A 135 -25.37 7.61 -0.45
CA PRO A 135 -24.83 7.47 -1.81
C PRO A 135 -24.11 8.76 -2.22
N VAL A 136 -22.86 8.63 -2.71
CA VAL A 136 -22.04 9.78 -3.15
C VAL A 136 -22.52 10.38 -4.48
N THR A 137 -23.32 9.63 -5.24
CA THR A 137 -24.06 10.14 -6.42
C THR A 137 -25.51 9.67 -6.34
N HIS A 138 -26.42 10.45 -6.89
CA HIS A 138 -27.83 10.09 -6.95
C HIS A 138 -28.47 10.72 -8.19
N ARG A 139 -29.22 9.93 -8.96
CA ARG A 139 -29.79 10.35 -10.24
C ARG A 139 -30.60 11.67 -10.17
N ARG A 140 -31.26 11.94 -9.02
CA ARG A 140 -32.10 13.13 -8.81
C ARG A 140 -31.43 14.24 -8.01
N ALA A 141 -30.20 14.03 -7.46
CA ALA A 141 -29.56 14.99 -6.57
C ALA A 141 -28.18 15.42 -7.08
N GLY A 142 -27.28 14.48 -7.33
CA GLY A 142 -25.92 14.78 -7.74
C GLY A 142 -25.36 13.70 -8.67
N SER A 143 -24.79 14.12 -9.82
CA SER A 143 -24.24 13.22 -10.83
C SER A 143 -22.71 13.18 -10.83
N SER A 144 -22.07 13.96 -9.95
CA SER A 144 -20.60 14.07 -9.88
C SER A 144 -20.10 13.98 -8.45
N VAL A 145 -18.87 13.51 -8.28
CA VAL A 145 -18.12 13.47 -7.04
C VAL A 145 -16.73 14.04 -7.30
N THR A 146 -16.28 14.91 -6.41
CA THR A 146 -14.92 15.46 -6.43
C THR A 146 -14.19 15.07 -5.13
N PHE A 147 -12.96 14.57 -5.27
CA PHE A 147 -12.06 14.29 -4.18
C PHE A 147 -10.91 15.29 -4.12
#